data_ecaba77a9495f2a774eeabadaa91459c
#
_entry.id   ecaba77a9495f2a774eeabadaa91459c
#
_cell.length_a   1.000
_cell.length_b   1.000
_cell.length_c   1.000
_cell.angle_alpha   90.00
_cell.angle_beta   90.00
_cell.angle_gamma   90.00
#
_symmetry.space_group_name_H-M   'P 1'
#
loop_
_entity.id
_entity.type
_entity.pdbx_description
1 polymer ?
#
loop_
_entity_poly.entity_id
_entity_poly.type
_entity_poly.pdbx_seq_one_letter_code
_entity_poly.pdbx_strand_id
1 'polypeptide(L)'
;MHPGVTATEPGTCPKCGMKLVASDAPPPASGPGQGAAHGGHDHGDGLEWEDLMPEINRVSDPFNMIWQLIDRQTGAVNEAINWSFTVGERVKVRLVNEMDSDHPMHHPFHIHGAGRFLILSRDGQPEPNLVWKDTVLLRAGETVDILLDVSNPGLWMAHCHLAEHNQGGMMFSFNVAGPEAAR
;
A
#
# COMPACT_ATOMS: atom_id res chain seq x y z
N MET A 1 -9.59 5.12 -18.18
CA MET A 1 -9.32 5.35 -19.62
C MET A 1 -9.38 3.99 -20.31
N HIS A 2 -10.00 3.84 -21.47
CA HIS A 2 -10.06 2.54 -22.16
C HIS A 2 -8.72 2.28 -22.86
N PRO A 3 -7.92 1.27 -22.45
CA PRO A 3 -6.70 0.93 -23.16
C PRO A 3 -7.06 0.47 -24.59
N GLY A 4 -6.37 1.02 -25.59
CA GLY A 4 -6.58 0.70 -27.00
C GLY A 4 -7.45 1.67 -27.81
N VAL A 5 -7.91 2.79 -27.24
CA VAL A 5 -8.50 3.89 -28.03
C VAL A 5 -7.42 4.94 -28.24
N THR A 6 -6.86 4.96 -29.46
CA THR A 6 -5.92 5.99 -29.93
C THR A 6 -6.58 6.81 -31.03
N ALA A 7 -6.36 8.12 -31.07
CA ALA A 7 -6.79 9.01 -32.14
C ALA A 7 -5.62 9.92 -32.52
N THR A 8 -5.52 10.21 -33.81
CA THR A 8 -4.50 11.11 -34.37
C THR A 8 -4.90 12.57 -34.28
N GLU A 9 -6.15 12.86 -33.92
CA GLU A 9 -6.69 14.22 -33.81
C GLU A 9 -7.45 14.40 -32.49
N PRO A 10 -7.55 15.63 -31.97
CA PRO A 10 -8.36 15.93 -30.80
C PRO A 10 -9.83 15.54 -31.01
N GLY A 11 -10.40 14.83 -30.07
CA GLY A 11 -11.80 14.36 -30.20
C GLY A 11 -12.33 13.80 -28.88
N THR A 12 -13.39 13.03 -28.98
CA THR A 12 -13.99 12.33 -27.84
C THR A 12 -13.87 10.81 -27.99
N CYS A 13 -13.65 10.12 -26.89
CA CYS A 13 -13.58 8.66 -26.87
C CYS A 13 -14.93 8.06 -27.31
N PRO A 14 -15.00 7.23 -28.37
CA PRO A 14 -16.25 6.69 -28.88
C PRO A 14 -16.94 5.70 -27.92
N LYS A 15 -16.21 5.22 -26.92
CA LYS A 15 -16.74 4.27 -25.92
C LYS A 15 -17.31 4.93 -24.65
N CYS A 16 -16.82 6.11 -24.27
CA CYS A 16 -17.26 6.74 -23.01
C CYS A 16 -17.47 8.26 -23.10
N GLY A 17 -17.31 8.89 -24.28
CA GLY A 17 -17.55 10.31 -24.48
C GLY A 17 -16.52 11.27 -23.86
N MET A 18 -15.51 10.79 -23.16
CA MET A 18 -14.49 11.63 -22.56
C MET A 18 -13.57 12.27 -23.61
N LYS A 19 -13.17 13.52 -23.37
CA LYS A 19 -12.26 14.26 -24.23
C LYS A 19 -10.89 13.57 -24.29
N LEU A 20 -10.41 13.31 -25.50
CA LEU A 20 -9.05 12.82 -25.73
C LEU A 20 -8.07 14.00 -25.67
N VAL A 21 -7.02 13.87 -24.88
CA VAL A 21 -5.97 14.86 -24.72
C VAL A 21 -4.72 14.33 -25.42
N ALA A 22 -4.03 15.19 -26.14
CA ALA A 22 -2.76 14.83 -26.76
C ALA A 22 -1.77 14.36 -25.67
N SER A 23 -1.12 13.24 -25.90
CA SER A 23 -0.04 12.74 -25.04
C SER A 23 1.27 12.99 -25.78
N ASP A 24 2.18 13.74 -25.16
CA ASP A 24 3.55 13.93 -25.65
C ASP A 24 4.44 12.69 -25.42
N ALA A 25 3.87 11.61 -24.88
CA ALA A 25 4.59 10.36 -24.75
C ALA A 25 4.77 9.71 -26.13
N PRO A 26 5.97 9.27 -26.49
CA PRO A 26 6.19 8.50 -27.71
C PRO A 26 5.33 7.24 -27.73
N PRO A 27 4.80 6.82 -28.89
CA PRO A 27 4.03 5.60 -28.98
C PRO A 27 4.88 4.41 -28.53
N PRO A 28 4.29 3.41 -27.85
CA PRO A 28 5.01 2.21 -27.48
C PRO A 28 5.53 1.54 -28.76
N ALA A 29 6.83 1.28 -28.83
CA ALA A 29 7.47 0.62 -29.95
C ALA A 29 6.89 -0.78 -30.12
N SER A 30 6.11 -0.99 -31.17
CA SER A 30 5.67 -2.32 -31.60
C SER A 30 6.84 -3.01 -32.33
N GLY A 31 7.62 -3.80 -31.58
CA GLY A 31 8.67 -4.67 -32.10
C GLY A 31 8.64 -6.03 -31.40
N PRO A 32 8.91 -7.13 -32.10
CA PRO A 32 8.92 -8.46 -31.49
C PRO A 32 10.05 -8.54 -30.46
N GLY A 33 9.70 -8.96 -29.25
CA GLY A 33 10.59 -9.02 -28.11
C GLY A 33 11.87 -9.84 -28.36
N GLN A 34 12.99 -9.16 -28.33
CA GLN A 34 14.25 -9.77 -27.96
C GLN A 34 14.47 -9.41 -26.50
N GLY A 35 14.56 -10.42 -25.65
CA GLY A 35 14.86 -10.26 -24.23
C GLY A 35 16.17 -9.50 -24.05
N ALA A 36 16.09 -8.21 -23.84
CA ALA A 36 17.18 -7.46 -23.28
C ALA A 36 17.26 -7.86 -21.80
N ALA A 37 18.38 -8.46 -21.40
CA ALA A 37 18.74 -8.57 -20.01
C ALA A 37 18.72 -7.14 -19.44
N HIS A 38 17.68 -6.82 -18.68
CA HIS A 38 17.64 -5.59 -17.91
C HIS A 38 18.72 -5.70 -16.85
N GLY A 39 19.85 -5.02 -17.09
CA GLY A 39 20.84 -4.78 -16.06
C GLY A 39 20.12 -4.10 -14.90
N GLY A 40 20.28 -4.67 -13.69
CA GLY A 40 19.59 -4.19 -12.49
C GLY A 40 19.75 -2.68 -12.38
N HIS A 41 18.65 -1.98 -12.50
CA HIS A 41 18.56 -0.61 -12.09
C HIS A 41 18.49 -0.63 -10.56
N ASP A 42 19.65 -0.43 -9.93
CA ASP A 42 19.71 -0.08 -8.52
C ASP A 42 18.99 1.27 -8.36
N HIS A 43 17.69 1.20 -8.15
CA HIS A 43 16.91 2.33 -7.70
C HIS A 43 17.23 2.51 -6.22
N GLY A 44 18.26 3.32 -5.91
CA GLY A 44 18.73 3.58 -4.55
C GLY A 44 17.70 4.21 -3.59
N ASP A 45 16.41 4.08 -3.91
CA ASP A 45 15.25 4.47 -3.10
C ASP A 45 14.63 3.31 -2.31
N GLY A 46 15.16 2.09 -2.45
CA GLY A 46 14.67 0.90 -1.73
C GLY A 46 13.32 0.39 -2.23
N LEU A 47 12.89 0.78 -3.44
CA LEU A 47 11.68 0.25 -4.08
C LEU A 47 12.04 -0.87 -5.03
N GLU A 48 11.47 -2.03 -4.83
CA GLU A 48 11.44 -3.09 -5.83
C GLU A 48 10.10 -3.04 -6.58
N TRP A 49 10.19 -2.96 -7.90
CA TRP A 49 9.02 -2.92 -8.76
C TRP A 49 8.66 -4.33 -9.22
N GLU A 50 7.39 -4.67 -9.22
CA GLU A 50 6.91 -6.00 -9.61
C GLU A 50 7.36 -6.43 -11.00
N ASP A 51 7.48 -5.49 -11.93
CA ASP A 51 7.95 -5.76 -13.30
C ASP A 51 9.44 -6.12 -13.37
N LEU A 52 10.22 -5.93 -12.30
CA LEU A 52 11.60 -6.42 -12.18
C LEU A 52 11.69 -7.89 -11.76
N MET A 53 10.58 -8.50 -11.35
CA MET A 53 10.49 -9.89 -10.89
C MET A 53 9.47 -10.72 -11.69
N PRO A 54 9.52 -10.71 -13.03
CA PRO A 54 8.46 -11.30 -13.86
C PRO A 54 8.29 -12.81 -13.67
N GLU A 55 9.34 -13.53 -13.30
CA GLU A 55 9.29 -14.97 -13.05
C GLU A 55 8.53 -15.29 -11.78
N ILE A 56 8.79 -14.56 -10.70
CA ILE A 56 8.11 -14.72 -9.41
C ILE A 56 6.65 -14.28 -9.54
N ASN A 57 6.41 -13.10 -10.13
CA ASN A 57 5.06 -12.56 -10.27
C ASN A 57 4.15 -13.47 -11.12
N ARG A 58 4.69 -14.14 -12.11
CA ARG A 58 3.92 -15.07 -12.94
C ARG A 58 3.47 -16.33 -12.20
N VAL A 59 4.24 -16.78 -11.21
CA VAL A 59 3.94 -18.00 -10.45
C VAL A 59 3.33 -17.72 -9.08
N SER A 60 3.32 -16.46 -8.64
CA SER A 60 2.75 -16.05 -7.36
C SER A 60 1.23 -15.94 -7.45
N ASP A 61 0.54 -16.53 -6.50
CA ASP A 61 -0.89 -16.40 -6.32
C ASP A 61 -1.25 -16.42 -4.82
N PRO A 62 -2.49 -16.11 -4.43
CA PRO A 62 -2.90 -16.09 -3.02
C PRO A 62 -2.81 -17.46 -2.31
N PHE A 63 -2.56 -18.54 -3.01
CA PHE A 63 -2.46 -19.89 -2.45
C PHE A 63 -1.02 -20.31 -2.17
N ASN A 64 -0.06 -19.76 -2.91
CA ASN A 64 1.35 -20.09 -2.77
C ASN A 64 2.20 -18.98 -2.12
N MET A 65 1.65 -17.77 -1.98
CA MET A 65 2.26 -16.63 -1.29
C MET A 65 1.41 -16.25 -0.08
N ILE A 66 2.03 -16.24 1.09
CA ILE A 66 1.38 -15.84 2.36
C ILE A 66 1.97 -14.52 2.80
N TRP A 67 1.15 -13.48 2.76
CA TRP A 67 1.50 -12.15 3.23
C TRP A 67 1.01 -11.94 4.66
N GLN A 68 1.88 -11.44 5.54
CA GLN A 68 1.57 -11.38 6.97
C GLN A 68 1.72 -9.96 7.53
N LEU A 69 0.73 -9.57 8.33
CA LEU A 69 0.84 -8.53 9.33
C LEU A 69 1.01 -9.24 10.68
N ILE A 70 2.00 -8.83 11.46
CA ILE A 70 2.28 -9.43 12.76
C ILE A 70 2.25 -8.34 13.82
N ASP A 71 1.35 -8.45 14.78
CA ASP A 71 1.40 -7.64 15.99
C ASP A 71 2.51 -8.17 16.90
N ARG A 72 3.61 -7.43 16.99
CA ARG A 72 4.79 -7.84 17.77
C ARG A 72 4.57 -7.87 19.28
N GLN A 73 3.53 -7.22 19.79
CA GLN A 73 3.23 -7.25 21.23
C GLN A 73 2.52 -8.55 21.61
N THR A 74 1.65 -9.03 20.75
CA THR A 74 0.80 -10.23 21.02
C THR A 74 1.27 -11.47 20.28
N GLY A 75 2.02 -11.31 19.19
CA GLY A 75 2.36 -12.38 18.25
C GLY A 75 1.20 -12.77 17.33
N ALA A 76 0.09 -12.03 17.37
CA ALA A 76 -1.07 -12.30 16.52
C ALA A 76 -0.75 -11.96 15.06
N VAL A 77 -1.31 -12.77 14.14
CA VAL A 77 -1.05 -12.66 12.70
C VAL A 77 -2.36 -12.41 11.96
N ASN A 78 -2.35 -11.46 11.04
CA ASN A 78 -3.45 -11.15 10.13
C ASN A 78 -4.79 -10.99 10.87
N GLU A 79 -5.81 -11.74 10.52
CA GLU A 79 -7.15 -11.69 11.13
C GLU A 79 -7.18 -12.00 12.65
N ALA A 80 -6.12 -12.60 13.19
CA ALA A 80 -6.00 -12.82 14.62
C ALA A 80 -5.57 -11.55 15.39
N ILE A 81 -5.14 -10.49 14.70
CA ILE A 81 -4.83 -9.20 15.32
C ILE A 81 -6.16 -8.57 15.80
N ASN A 82 -6.20 -8.25 17.08
CA ASN A 82 -7.40 -7.71 17.73
C ASN A 82 -7.13 -6.37 18.41
N TRP A 83 -6.95 -5.34 17.62
CA TRP A 83 -6.85 -3.98 18.14
C TRP A 83 -8.21 -3.48 18.59
N SER A 84 -8.22 -2.76 19.71
CA SER A 84 -9.42 -2.12 20.25
C SER A 84 -9.04 -0.72 20.73
N PHE A 85 -9.73 0.28 20.23
CA PHE A 85 -9.52 1.69 20.57
C PHE A 85 -10.83 2.36 20.96
N THR A 86 -10.71 3.55 21.52
CA THR A 86 -11.85 4.42 21.85
C THR A 86 -11.71 5.74 21.09
N VAL A 87 -12.82 6.32 20.64
CA VAL A 87 -12.83 7.65 20.00
C VAL A 87 -12.19 8.68 20.93
N GLY A 88 -11.25 9.46 20.38
CA GLY A 88 -10.45 10.45 21.10
C GLY A 88 -9.06 9.97 21.51
N GLU A 89 -8.77 8.68 21.39
CA GLU A 89 -7.42 8.18 21.61
C GLU A 89 -6.47 8.62 20.50
N ARG A 90 -5.20 8.80 20.88
CA ARG A 90 -4.09 8.99 19.96
C ARG A 90 -3.12 7.85 20.12
N VAL A 91 -3.02 7.03 19.09
CA VAL A 91 -2.27 5.78 19.15
C VAL A 91 -1.03 5.90 18.28
N LYS A 92 0.15 5.72 18.91
CA LYS A 92 1.40 5.60 18.15
C LYS A 92 1.57 4.14 17.71
N VAL A 93 1.69 3.93 16.40
CA VAL A 93 1.94 2.63 15.82
C VAL A 93 3.30 2.68 15.11
N ARG A 94 4.14 1.68 15.36
CA ARG A 94 5.37 1.46 14.62
C ARG A 94 5.13 0.37 13.60
N LEU A 95 5.29 0.72 12.34
CA LEU A 95 5.21 -0.17 11.20
C LEU A 95 6.64 -0.53 10.78
N VAL A 96 6.92 -1.83 10.63
CA VAL A 96 8.22 -2.33 10.21
C VAL A 96 8.01 -3.26 9.04
N ASN A 97 8.62 -2.95 7.91
CA ASN A 97 8.67 -3.85 6.77
C ASN A 97 9.96 -4.64 6.81
N GLU A 98 9.86 -5.92 7.16
CA GLU A 98 11.04 -6.79 7.30
C GLU A 98 11.56 -7.22 5.93
N MET A 99 12.89 -7.13 5.76
CA MET A 99 13.57 -7.58 4.54
C MET A 99 13.92 -9.07 4.54
N ASP A 100 13.74 -9.74 5.67
CA ASP A 100 14.10 -11.16 5.83
C ASP A 100 12.99 -12.06 5.26
N SER A 101 12.82 -11.97 3.95
CA SER A 101 11.88 -12.81 3.20
C SER A 101 12.47 -13.14 1.82
N ASP A 102 11.96 -14.21 1.23
CA ASP A 102 12.33 -14.63 -0.13
C ASP A 102 11.88 -13.62 -1.21
N HIS A 103 10.97 -12.72 -0.84
CA HIS A 103 10.36 -11.77 -1.73
C HIS A 103 10.11 -10.44 -1.00
N PRO A 104 11.19 -9.65 -0.75
CA PRO A 104 11.06 -8.37 -0.06
C PRO A 104 10.33 -7.36 -0.97
N MET A 105 9.18 -6.90 -0.53
CA MET A 105 8.32 -5.98 -1.27
C MET A 105 8.02 -4.73 -0.45
N HIS A 106 7.64 -3.66 -1.11
CA HIS A 106 7.04 -2.51 -0.46
C HIS A 106 5.55 -2.75 -0.17
N HIS A 107 5.04 -2.14 0.89
CA HIS A 107 3.65 -2.31 1.32
C HIS A 107 2.98 -0.96 1.55
N PRO A 108 2.04 -0.54 0.70
CA PRO A 108 1.14 0.58 1.03
C PRO A 108 0.18 0.14 2.13
N PHE A 109 0.46 0.50 3.38
CA PHE A 109 -0.40 0.18 4.51
C PHE A 109 -1.52 1.21 4.65
N HIS A 110 -2.76 0.76 4.67
CA HIS A 110 -3.96 1.58 4.75
C HIS A 110 -4.79 1.26 5.98
N ILE A 111 -5.33 2.30 6.61
CA ILE A 111 -6.32 2.20 7.69
C ILE A 111 -7.62 2.81 7.22
N HIS A 112 -8.70 2.00 7.20
CA HIS A 112 -10.04 2.47 6.90
C HIS A 112 -10.56 3.38 8.01
N GLY A 113 -11.50 4.21 7.69
CA GLY A 113 -12.36 5.14 8.39
C GLY A 113 -12.26 5.39 9.91
N ALA A 114 -11.45 4.65 10.66
CA ALA A 114 -11.25 4.82 12.10
C ALA A 114 -10.74 6.23 12.50
N GLY A 115 -10.04 6.86 11.59
CA GLY A 115 -9.41 8.16 11.74
C GLY A 115 -8.35 8.37 10.67
N ARG A 116 -7.55 9.43 10.86
CA ARG A 116 -6.38 9.67 10.02
C ARG A 116 -5.13 9.65 10.87
N PHE A 117 -3.98 9.47 10.25
CA PHE A 117 -2.72 9.45 10.95
C PHE A 117 -1.72 10.46 10.37
N LEU A 118 -0.79 10.87 11.21
CA LEU A 118 0.43 11.59 10.81
C LEU A 118 1.58 10.60 10.72
N ILE A 119 2.45 10.75 9.74
CA ILE A 119 3.75 10.09 9.76
C ILE A 119 4.66 10.93 10.67
N LEU A 120 5.19 10.32 11.72
CA LEU A 120 6.06 11.00 12.67
C LEU A 120 7.54 10.89 12.28
N SER A 121 7.94 9.72 11.81
CA SER A 121 9.33 9.46 11.42
C SER A 121 9.44 8.30 10.44
N ARG A 122 10.55 8.29 9.68
CA ARG A 122 10.99 7.18 8.83
C ARG A 122 12.40 6.83 9.21
N ASP A 123 12.68 5.57 9.52
CA ASP A 123 13.99 5.07 9.97
C ASP A 123 14.60 5.91 11.09
N GLY A 124 13.75 6.36 12.02
CA GLY A 124 14.14 7.21 13.15
C GLY A 124 14.37 8.68 12.81
N GLN A 125 14.28 9.08 11.54
CA GLN A 125 14.36 10.49 11.15
C GLN A 125 12.98 11.13 11.20
N PRO A 126 12.79 12.29 11.85
CA PRO A 126 11.52 12.98 11.90
C PRO A 126 11.01 13.34 10.50
N GLU A 127 9.71 13.13 10.27
CA GLU A 127 9.06 13.57 9.02
C GLU A 127 8.96 15.10 8.99
N PRO A 128 9.53 15.78 7.99
CA PRO A 128 9.55 17.24 7.95
C PRO A 128 8.17 17.86 7.67
N ASN A 129 7.28 17.10 7.03
CA ASN A 129 5.94 17.56 6.65
C ASN A 129 4.86 16.70 7.30
N LEU A 130 4.26 17.20 8.37
CA LEU A 130 3.16 16.52 9.04
C LEU A 130 1.86 16.77 8.27
N VAL A 131 1.42 15.76 7.51
CA VAL A 131 0.19 15.79 6.72
C VAL A 131 -0.69 14.62 7.13
N TRP A 132 -1.99 14.87 7.30
CA TRP A 132 -2.96 13.82 7.59
C TRP A 132 -3.10 12.84 6.42
N LYS A 133 -2.93 11.57 6.71
CA LYS A 133 -2.98 10.47 5.76
C LYS A 133 -3.87 9.34 6.27
N ASP A 134 -4.24 8.47 5.37
CA ASP A 134 -4.89 7.19 5.63
C ASP A 134 -4.08 6.00 5.07
N THR A 135 -3.08 6.31 4.24
CA THR A 135 -2.21 5.32 3.62
C THR A 135 -0.75 5.77 3.71
N VAL A 136 0.13 4.84 3.99
CA VAL A 136 1.58 5.07 4.02
C VAL A 136 2.32 3.95 3.28
N LEU A 137 3.19 4.31 2.36
CA LEU A 137 4.10 3.36 1.72
C LEU A 137 5.21 3.00 2.71
N LEU A 138 5.37 1.71 3.00
CA LEU A 138 6.53 1.14 3.67
C LEU A 138 7.44 0.51 2.62
N ARG A 139 8.64 1.02 2.49
CA ARG A 139 9.66 0.42 1.62
C ARG A 139 10.22 -0.84 2.27
N ALA A 140 10.81 -1.71 1.47
CA ALA A 140 11.51 -2.88 1.97
C ALA A 140 12.57 -2.46 3.00
N GLY A 141 12.55 -3.06 4.21
CA GLY A 141 13.43 -2.75 5.33
C GLY A 141 13.12 -1.47 6.10
N GLU A 142 12.13 -0.69 5.69
CA GLU A 142 11.80 0.60 6.31
C GLU A 142 11.02 0.43 7.61
N THR A 143 11.30 1.33 8.55
CA THR A 143 10.51 1.51 9.78
C THR A 143 9.83 2.86 9.76
N VAL A 144 8.50 2.88 9.93
CA VAL A 144 7.70 4.11 9.96
C VAL A 144 6.93 4.21 11.27
N ASP A 145 7.07 5.32 11.97
CA ASP A 145 6.22 5.64 13.12
C ASP A 145 5.05 6.52 12.67
N ILE A 146 3.83 6.09 12.95
CA ILE A 146 2.62 6.88 12.70
C ILE A 146 1.90 7.23 14.01
N LEU A 147 1.14 8.33 14.00
CA LEU A 147 0.23 8.71 15.06
C LEU A 147 -1.20 8.71 14.54
N LEU A 148 -1.96 7.69 14.88
CA LEU A 148 -3.38 7.57 14.54
C LEU A 148 -4.22 8.42 15.51
N ASP A 149 -5.02 9.33 14.96
CA ASP A 149 -6.03 10.09 15.70
C ASP A 149 -7.38 9.39 15.52
N VAL A 150 -7.82 8.66 16.54
CA VAL A 150 -9.02 7.82 16.47
C VAL A 150 -10.26 8.68 16.60
N SER A 151 -11.04 8.83 15.53
CA SER A 151 -12.14 9.77 15.45
C SER A 151 -13.52 9.16 15.17
N ASN A 152 -13.59 7.96 14.61
CA ASN A 152 -14.84 7.35 14.20
C ASN A 152 -15.06 5.99 14.87
N PRO A 153 -16.19 5.77 15.56
CA PRO A 153 -16.53 4.46 16.12
C PRO A 153 -16.96 3.50 15.03
N GLY A 154 -16.75 2.20 15.26
CA GLY A 154 -17.16 1.12 14.35
C GLY A 154 -16.15 0.01 14.25
N LEU A 155 -16.45 -0.94 13.37
CA LEU A 155 -15.54 -1.99 12.95
C LEU A 155 -14.82 -1.52 11.70
N TRP A 156 -13.50 -1.43 11.77
CA TRP A 156 -12.65 -0.92 10.71
C TRP A 156 -11.64 -1.96 10.27
N MET A 157 -11.06 -1.78 9.10
CA MET A 157 -10.05 -2.66 8.54
C MET A 157 -8.72 -1.91 8.38
N ALA A 158 -7.62 -2.63 8.56
CA ALA A 158 -6.29 -2.21 8.18
C ALA A 158 -5.65 -3.28 7.30
N HIS A 159 -4.98 -2.88 6.21
CA HIS A 159 -4.46 -3.82 5.23
C HIS A 159 -3.38 -3.22 4.34
N CYS A 160 -2.64 -4.08 3.65
CA CYS A 160 -1.85 -3.68 2.50
C CYS A 160 -2.77 -3.34 1.31
N HIS A 161 -2.49 -2.26 0.59
CA HIS A 161 -3.33 -1.81 -0.54
C HIS A 161 -2.94 -2.45 -1.88
N LEU A 162 -1.95 -3.34 -1.91
CA LEU A 162 -1.71 -4.25 -3.04
C LEU A 162 -2.74 -5.38 -2.97
N ALA A 163 -3.48 -5.58 -4.06
CA ALA A 163 -4.62 -6.52 -4.08
C ALA A 163 -4.19 -7.95 -3.78
N GLU A 164 -3.08 -8.38 -4.34
CA GLU A 164 -2.50 -9.72 -4.16
C GLU A 164 -2.08 -9.95 -2.71
N HIS A 165 -1.46 -8.95 -2.08
CA HIS A 165 -1.02 -9.03 -0.68
C HIS A 165 -2.23 -9.09 0.26
N ASN A 166 -3.24 -8.27 0.00
CA ASN A 166 -4.48 -8.28 0.76
C ASN A 166 -5.18 -9.63 0.65
N GLN A 167 -5.36 -10.15 -0.57
CA GLN A 167 -5.97 -11.46 -0.81
C GLN A 167 -5.13 -12.61 -0.24
N GLY A 168 -3.81 -12.45 -0.19
CA GLY A 168 -2.87 -13.38 0.45
C GLY A 168 -2.84 -13.29 1.98
N GLY A 169 -3.73 -12.50 2.59
CA GLY A 169 -3.94 -12.45 4.04
C GLY A 169 -3.45 -11.19 4.75
N MET A 170 -2.80 -10.24 4.07
CA MET A 170 -2.23 -9.04 4.70
C MET A 170 -3.30 -8.02 5.09
N MET A 171 -4.20 -8.41 5.99
CA MET A 171 -5.31 -7.61 6.49
C MET A 171 -5.77 -8.07 7.87
N PHE A 172 -6.41 -7.17 8.62
CA PHE A 172 -7.16 -7.48 9.83
C PHE A 172 -8.25 -6.44 10.08
N SER A 173 -9.23 -6.83 10.91
CA SER A 173 -10.29 -5.93 11.38
C SER A 173 -10.06 -5.57 12.83
N PHE A 174 -10.42 -4.33 13.22
CA PHE A 174 -10.30 -3.85 14.58
C PHE A 174 -11.50 -2.99 14.97
N ASN A 175 -11.76 -2.90 16.27
CA ASN A 175 -12.91 -2.20 16.80
C ASN A 175 -12.52 -0.83 17.36
N VAL A 176 -13.39 0.16 17.14
CA VAL A 176 -13.33 1.47 17.77
C VAL A 176 -14.64 1.71 18.53
N ALA A 177 -14.55 1.78 19.85
CA ALA A 177 -15.67 2.13 20.70
C ALA A 177 -16.01 3.61 20.58
N GLY A 178 -17.29 3.97 20.80
CA GLY A 178 -17.71 5.36 20.92
C GLY A 178 -16.97 6.08 22.07
N PRO A 179 -17.03 7.42 22.11
CA PRO A 179 -16.44 8.17 23.21
C PRO A 179 -17.06 7.72 24.55
N GLU A 180 -16.22 7.55 25.57
CA GLU A 180 -16.75 7.32 26.92
C GLU A 180 -17.73 8.45 27.28
N ALA A 181 -18.95 8.08 27.64
CA ALA A 181 -19.89 9.06 28.12
C ALA A 181 -19.28 9.75 29.35
N ALA A 182 -19.09 11.07 29.28
CA ALA A 182 -18.64 11.85 30.42
C ALA A 182 -19.58 11.55 31.61
N ARG A 183 -19.06 10.86 32.62
CA ARG A 183 -19.78 10.56 33.86
C ARG A 183 -19.77 11.79 34.75
#